data_45882524a61dc54017dd490524aa14cc
#
_entry.id   45882524a61dc54017dd490524aa14cc
#
_cell.length_a   1.000
_cell.length_b   1.000
_cell.length_c   1.000
_cell.angle_alpha   90.00
_cell.angle_beta   90.00
_cell.angle_gamma   90.00
#
_symmetry.space_group_name_H-M   'P 1'
#
loop_
_entity.id
_entity.type
_entity.pdbx_description
1 polymer ?
#
loop_
_entity_poly.entity_id
_entity_poly.type
_entity_poly.pdbx_seq_one_letter_code
_entity_poly.pdbx_strand_id
1 'polypeptide(L)'
;MITTITALRGTAFLAAALALPGIAAAQHAGQAPVLPGIPASIRAEHQEIHARFEAAMKAPGATGRAARELAAVLHPHFQREEQIALPPLGVLGPLARGEFSAGMRAVLPLTDSLRAELPRMLEEHVAIRAATARLGEAARTENQVEAAELAEALARHAQSEEDVLYPAAVLVGDLIRIHP
;
A
#
# COMPACT_ATOMS: atom_id res chain seq x y z
N MET A 1 -85.26 -5.10 10.79
CA MET A 1 -84.90 -6.50 11.03
C MET A 1 -83.64 -6.53 11.91
N ILE A 2 -83.86 -7.01 13.12
CA ILE A 2 -82.91 -7.04 14.21
C ILE A 2 -82.15 -8.38 14.12
N THR A 3 -80.84 -8.38 14.18
CA THR A 3 -80.13 -9.63 14.47
C THR A 3 -78.92 -9.35 15.39
N THR A 4 -79.14 -9.85 16.58
CA THR A 4 -78.24 -9.86 17.73
C THR A 4 -77.08 -10.80 17.49
N ILE A 5 -75.81 -10.39 17.80
CA ILE A 5 -74.68 -11.28 17.83
C ILE A 5 -74.08 -11.27 19.24
N THR A 6 -74.02 -12.45 19.76
CA THR A 6 -73.63 -12.86 21.09
C THR A 6 -72.12 -12.73 21.29
N ALA A 7 -71.67 -12.16 22.40
CA ALA A 7 -70.28 -12.07 22.81
C ALA A 7 -69.79 -13.41 23.35
N LEU A 8 -68.62 -13.87 22.86
CA LEU A 8 -67.87 -15.00 23.41
C LEU A 8 -66.67 -14.48 24.18
N ARG A 9 -66.66 -14.75 25.47
CA ARG A 9 -65.53 -14.46 26.37
C ARG A 9 -64.49 -15.53 26.18
N GLY A 10 -63.29 -15.11 25.68
CA GLY A 10 -62.12 -15.93 25.65
C GLY A 10 -61.17 -15.58 26.79
N THR A 11 -60.85 -16.57 27.59
CA THR A 11 -59.90 -16.53 28.71
C THR A 11 -58.53 -16.30 28.29
N ALA A 12 -57.86 -15.27 28.81
CA ALA A 12 -56.47 -15.00 28.61
C ALA A 12 -55.59 -15.95 29.45
N PHE A 13 -54.76 -16.78 28.78
CA PHE A 13 -53.68 -17.50 29.43
C PHE A 13 -52.43 -16.58 29.46
N LEU A 14 -52.00 -16.25 30.65
CA LEU A 14 -50.79 -15.52 30.93
C LEU A 14 -49.62 -16.51 30.87
N ALA A 15 -48.89 -16.54 29.79
CA ALA A 15 -47.62 -17.30 29.68
C ALA A 15 -46.48 -16.42 30.21
N ALA A 16 -45.99 -16.73 31.39
CA ALA A 16 -44.79 -16.15 31.94
C ALA A 16 -43.56 -16.69 31.18
N ALA A 17 -42.98 -15.87 30.31
CA ALA A 17 -41.68 -16.18 29.67
C ALA A 17 -40.55 -15.91 30.65
N LEU A 18 -39.96 -16.95 31.17
CA LEU A 18 -38.70 -16.90 31.90
C LEU A 18 -37.58 -16.47 30.89
N ALA A 19 -37.16 -15.21 30.99
CA ALA A 19 -35.99 -14.72 30.29
C ALA A 19 -34.71 -15.29 30.93
N LEU A 20 -34.10 -16.24 30.27
CA LEU A 20 -32.73 -16.67 30.60
C LEU A 20 -31.78 -15.53 30.20
N PRO A 21 -30.79 -15.13 31.04
CA PRO A 21 -29.77 -14.20 30.64
C PRO A 21 -28.93 -14.85 29.54
N GLY A 22 -29.13 -14.43 28.29
CA GLY A 22 -28.28 -14.79 27.16
C GLY A 22 -26.88 -14.31 27.45
N ILE A 23 -25.97 -15.26 27.60
CA ILE A 23 -24.53 -15.00 27.55
C ILE A 23 -24.26 -14.45 26.17
N ALA A 24 -24.15 -13.13 26.06
CA ALA A 24 -23.56 -12.48 24.87
C ALA A 24 -22.06 -12.84 24.86
N ALA A 25 -21.76 -14.03 24.32
CA ALA A 25 -20.41 -14.34 23.91
C ALA A 25 -20.04 -13.32 22.82
N ALA A 26 -19.25 -12.32 23.22
CA ALA A 26 -18.66 -11.37 22.32
C ALA A 26 -17.86 -12.18 21.29
N GLN A 27 -18.41 -12.28 20.08
CA GLN A 27 -17.71 -12.76 18.91
C GLN A 27 -16.69 -11.68 18.51
N HIS A 28 -15.59 -11.59 19.23
CA HIS A 28 -14.35 -11.07 18.70
C HIS A 28 -13.76 -12.17 17.81
N ALA A 29 -14.42 -12.47 16.70
CA ALA A 29 -13.77 -13.12 15.59
C ALA A 29 -12.62 -12.16 15.20
N GLY A 30 -11.39 -12.57 15.48
CA GLY A 30 -10.23 -11.80 15.21
C GLY A 30 -10.21 -11.41 13.73
N GLN A 31 -10.54 -10.16 13.44
CA GLN A 31 -10.26 -9.59 12.15
C GLN A 31 -8.75 -9.70 11.97
N ALA A 32 -8.33 -10.36 10.89
CA ALA A 32 -6.92 -10.37 10.53
C ALA A 32 -6.42 -8.91 10.58
N PRO A 33 -5.24 -8.65 11.14
CA PRO A 33 -4.73 -7.29 11.25
C PRO A 33 -4.70 -6.67 9.85
N VAL A 34 -5.45 -5.59 9.67
CA VAL A 34 -5.40 -4.83 8.42
C VAL A 34 -4.01 -4.22 8.35
N LEU A 35 -3.22 -4.65 7.36
CA LEU A 35 -1.91 -4.07 7.11
C LEU A 35 -2.07 -2.56 6.86
N PRO A 36 -1.25 -1.72 7.49
CA PRO A 36 -1.20 -0.30 7.15
C PRO A 36 -0.95 -0.13 5.66
N GLY A 37 -1.70 0.75 5.02
CA GLY A 37 -1.54 0.99 3.59
C GLY A 37 -0.36 1.91 3.29
N ILE A 38 0.12 1.86 2.05
CA ILE A 38 1.09 2.83 1.53
C ILE A 38 0.56 4.25 1.74
N PRO A 39 1.37 5.21 2.25
CA PRO A 39 0.96 6.61 2.39
C PRO A 39 0.38 7.18 1.10
N ALA A 40 -0.68 7.98 1.20
CA ALA A 40 -1.42 8.46 0.04
C ALA A 40 -0.55 9.26 -0.94
N SER A 41 0.40 10.06 -0.43
CA SER A 41 1.34 10.83 -1.26
C SER A 41 2.27 9.94 -2.08
N ILE A 42 2.84 8.90 -1.45
CA ILE A 42 3.72 7.94 -2.14
C ILE A 42 2.93 7.15 -3.19
N ARG A 43 1.72 6.71 -2.85
CA ARG A 43 0.85 6.02 -3.80
C ARG A 43 0.51 6.89 -5.00
N ALA A 44 0.21 8.18 -4.79
CA ALA A 44 -0.10 9.11 -5.86
C ALA A 44 1.11 9.34 -6.78
N GLU A 45 2.31 9.46 -6.21
CA GLU A 45 3.56 9.57 -6.97
C GLU A 45 3.82 8.34 -7.83
N HIS A 46 3.70 7.11 -7.27
CA HIS A 46 3.82 5.88 -8.04
C HIS A 46 2.82 5.81 -9.19
N GLN A 47 1.55 6.16 -8.95
CA GLN A 47 0.52 6.17 -9.99
C GLN A 47 0.84 7.17 -11.10
N GLU A 48 1.35 8.36 -10.77
CA GLU A 48 1.79 9.34 -11.75
C GLU A 48 2.96 8.83 -12.58
N ILE A 49 3.99 8.28 -11.94
CA ILE A 49 5.14 7.66 -12.62
C ILE A 49 4.67 6.57 -13.57
N HIS A 50 3.80 5.66 -13.12
CA HIS A 50 3.25 4.60 -13.96
C HIS A 50 2.54 5.14 -15.20
N ALA A 51 1.68 6.14 -15.05
CA ALA A 51 0.93 6.72 -16.16
C ALA A 51 1.84 7.38 -17.22
N ARG A 52 2.83 8.16 -16.76
CA ARG A 52 3.83 8.79 -17.62
C ARG A 52 4.72 7.76 -18.31
N PHE A 53 5.05 6.69 -17.61
CA PHE A 53 5.86 5.62 -18.13
C PHE A 53 5.15 4.83 -19.23
N GLU A 54 3.88 4.51 -19.05
CA GLU A 54 3.06 3.89 -20.10
C GLU A 54 2.97 4.76 -21.37
N ALA A 55 2.90 6.09 -21.21
CA ALA A 55 2.95 7.01 -22.34
C ALA A 55 4.31 6.96 -23.06
N ALA A 56 5.42 6.97 -22.30
CA ALA A 56 6.78 6.87 -22.86
C ALA A 56 7.01 5.55 -23.62
N MET A 57 6.48 4.42 -23.15
CA MET A 57 6.56 3.13 -23.87
C MET A 57 5.86 3.13 -25.23
N LYS A 58 4.85 3.98 -25.42
CA LYS A 58 4.12 4.16 -26.69
C LYS A 58 4.80 5.14 -27.64
N ALA A 59 5.81 5.89 -27.17
CA ALA A 59 6.56 6.81 -28.02
C ALA A 59 7.22 6.07 -29.19
N PRO A 60 7.31 6.70 -30.38
CA PRO A 60 8.07 6.13 -31.49
C PRO A 60 9.58 6.15 -31.22
N GLY A 61 10.34 5.51 -32.10
CA GLY A 61 11.78 5.65 -32.16
C GLY A 61 12.57 5.01 -31.01
N ALA A 62 13.67 5.64 -30.64
CA ALA A 62 14.57 5.17 -29.59
C ALA A 62 14.00 5.38 -28.20
N THR A 63 13.22 6.43 -28.00
CA THR A 63 12.56 6.74 -26.72
C THR A 63 11.62 5.59 -26.29
N GLY A 64 10.71 5.16 -27.15
CA GLY A 64 9.80 4.06 -26.82
C GLY A 64 10.52 2.73 -26.62
N ARG A 65 11.63 2.47 -27.37
CA ARG A 65 12.46 1.26 -27.13
C ARG A 65 13.12 1.32 -25.75
N ALA A 66 13.77 2.43 -25.41
CA ALA A 66 14.43 2.61 -24.13
C ALA A 66 13.43 2.52 -22.95
N ALA A 67 12.22 3.06 -23.10
CA ALA A 67 11.17 2.91 -22.10
C ALA A 67 10.76 1.45 -21.90
N ARG A 68 10.58 0.66 -22.97
CA ARG A 68 10.26 -0.77 -22.86
C ARG A 68 11.40 -1.60 -22.25
N GLU A 69 12.66 -1.25 -22.53
CA GLU A 69 13.81 -1.87 -21.87
C GLU A 69 13.85 -1.57 -20.38
N LEU A 70 13.58 -0.32 -20.00
CA LEU A 70 13.47 0.09 -18.60
C LEU A 70 12.29 -0.64 -17.89
N ALA A 71 11.16 -0.87 -18.57
CA ALA A 71 10.01 -1.58 -18.04
C ALA A 71 10.38 -2.98 -17.52
N ALA A 72 11.27 -3.68 -18.19
CA ALA A 72 11.65 -5.04 -17.84
C ALA A 72 12.33 -5.14 -16.46
N VAL A 73 12.98 -4.07 -16.00
CA VAL A 73 13.61 -4.01 -14.66
C VAL A 73 12.77 -3.24 -13.66
N LEU A 74 12.03 -2.22 -14.09
CA LEU A 74 11.28 -1.34 -13.21
C LEU A 74 9.98 -1.98 -12.69
N HIS A 75 9.22 -2.69 -13.52
CA HIS A 75 7.95 -3.26 -13.09
C HIS A 75 8.07 -4.29 -11.96
N PRO A 76 8.97 -5.29 -12.02
CA PRO A 76 9.14 -6.23 -10.92
C PRO A 76 9.67 -5.54 -9.65
N HIS A 77 10.49 -4.50 -9.80
CA HIS A 77 11.01 -3.71 -8.69
C HIS A 77 9.86 -2.96 -7.97
N PHE A 78 9.05 -2.18 -8.67
CA PHE A 78 7.87 -1.49 -8.11
C PHE A 78 6.90 -2.45 -7.42
N GLN A 79 6.64 -3.61 -8.03
CA GLN A 79 5.81 -4.63 -7.38
C GLN A 79 6.40 -5.08 -6.04
N ARG A 80 7.72 -5.19 -5.95
CA ARG A 80 8.38 -5.60 -4.71
C ARG A 80 8.34 -4.52 -3.65
N GLU A 81 8.54 -3.26 -4.03
CA GLU A 81 8.40 -2.11 -3.13
C GLU A 81 7.01 -2.01 -2.52
N GLU A 82 5.97 -2.11 -3.34
CA GLU A 82 4.58 -2.07 -2.90
C GLU A 82 4.23 -3.23 -1.96
N GLN A 83 4.94 -4.34 -2.06
CA GLN A 83 4.73 -5.50 -1.19
C GLN A 83 5.43 -5.38 0.15
N ILE A 84 6.68 -4.90 0.20
CA ILE A 84 7.49 -4.99 1.43
C ILE A 84 8.06 -3.66 1.92
N ALA A 85 8.36 -2.68 1.04
CA ALA A 85 9.05 -1.46 1.42
C ALA A 85 8.11 -0.32 1.82
N LEU A 86 7.05 -0.11 1.04
CA LEU A 86 6.18 1.05 1.22
C LEU A 86 5.07 0.88 2.28
N PRO A 87 4.46 -0.30 2.48
CA PRO A 87 3.39 -0.45 3.48
C PRO A 87 3.82 -0.13 4.92
N PRO A 88 5.06 -0.44 5.39
CA PRO A 88 5.51 -0.04 6.73
C PRO A 88 5.48 1.47 6.96
N LEU A 89 5.63 2.28 5.91
CA LEU A 89 5.60 3.74 6.01
C LEU A 89 4.21 4.28 6.42
N GLY A 90 3.16 3.50 6.23
CA GLY A 90 1.80 3.87 6.62
C GLY A 90 1.59 4.07 8.12
N VAL A 91 2.50 3.58 8.97
CA VAL A 91 2.45 3.81 10.43
C VAL A 91 3.35 4.95 10.89
N LEU A 92 4.12 5.60 10.01
CA LEU A 92 5.04 6.69 10.39
C LEU A 92 4.32 7.85 11.09
N GLY A 93 3.18 8.29 10.56
CA GLY A 93 2.43 9.40 11.14
C GLY A 93 2.00 9.13 12.59
N PRO A 94 1.30 8.03 12.89
CA PRO A 94 1.00 7.63 14.27
C PRO A 94 2.25 7.49 15.15
N LEU A 95 3.29 6.80 14.69
CA LEU A 95 4.53 6.62 15.46
C LEU A 95 5.21 7.95 15.81
N ALA A 96 5.22 8.91 14.87
CA ALA A 96 5.77 10.25 15.10
C ALA A 96 5.00 11.03 16.18
N ARG A 97 3.73 10.68 16.46
CA ARG A 97 2.93 11.23 17.56
C ARG A 97 3.03 10.44 18.85
N GLY A 98 3.85 9.40 18.90
CA GLY A 98 3.97 8.49 20.05
C GLY A 98 2.79 7.53 20.20
N GLU A 99 2.00 7.32 19.15
CA GLU A 99 0.87 6.40 19.14
C GLU A 99 1.35 5.00 18.76
N PHE A 100 1.19 4.04 19.69
CA PHE A 100 1.52 2.64 19.46
C PHE A 100 0.27 1.78 19.60
N SER A 101 0.08 0.83 18.68
CA SER A 101 -1.02 -0.12 18.74
C SER A 101 -0.55 -1.53 18.35
N ALA A 102 -1.21 -2.55 18.88
CA ALA A 102 -0.90 -3.94 18.57
C ALA A 102 -1.00 -4.23 17.05
N GLY A 103 -1.92 -3.56 16.34
CA GLY A 103 -2.08 -3.72 14.89
C GLY A 103 -0.86 -3.29 14.09
N MET A 104 -0.03 -2.38 14.59
CA MET A 104 1.19 -1.95 13.90
C MET A 104 2.23 -3.07 13.79
N ARG A 105 2.19 -4.07 14.67
CA ARG A 105 3.10 -5.24 14.59
C ARG A 105 2.92 -6.05 13.30
N ALA A 106 1.82 -5.87 12.60
CA ALA A 106 1.56 -6.50 11.30
C ALA A 106 2.58 -6.12 10.21
N VAL A 107 3.29 -4.98 10.35
CA VAL A 107 4.35 -4.59 9.40
C VAL A 107 5.70 -5.26 9.68
N LEU A 108 5.91 -5.89 10.83
CA LEU A 108 7.21 -6.47 11.20
C LEU A 108 7.74 -7.50 10.18
N PRO A 109 6.93 -8.43 9.66
CA PRO A 109 7.41 -9.33 8.60
C PRO A 109 7.86 -8.61 7.33
N LEU A 110 7.22 -7.46 7.01
CA LEU A 110 7.57 -6.67 5.83
C LEU A 110 8.90 -5.95 6.03
N THR A 111 9.11 -5.35 7.19
CA THR A 111 10.38 -4.69 7.53
C THR A 111 11.55 -5.68 7.60
N ASP A 112 11.29 -6.93 8.04
CA ASP A 112 12.29 -7.99 8.02
C ASP A 112 12.64 -8.42 6.59
N SER A 113 11.62 -8.58 5.74
CA SER A 113 11.81 -8.88 4.32
C SER A 113 12.57 -7.76 3.62
N LEU A 114 12.20 -6.49 3.85
CA LEU A 114 12.93 -5.35 3.30
C LEU A 114 14.39 -5.35 3.72
N ARG A 115 14.67 -5.54 5.01
CA ARG A 115 16.04 -5.57 5.53
C ARG A 115 16.88 -6.68 4.88
N ALA A 116 16.29 -7.85 4.68
CA ALA A 116 16.97 -8.99 4.04
C ALA A 116 17.22 -8.76 2.54
N GLU A 117 16.30 -8.08 1.85
CA GLU A 117 16.37 -7.85 0.41
C GLU A 117 17.01 -6.51 0.03
N LEU A 118 17.28 -5.64 0.99
CA LEU A 118 17.81 -4.30 0.71
C LEU A 118 19.06 -4.28 -0.18
N PRO A 119 20.08 -5.14 0.01
CA PRO A 119 21.22 -5.18 -0.89
C PRO A 119 20.82 -5.45 -2.34
N ARG A 120 19.89 -6.37 -2.58
CA ARG A 120 19.39 -6.69 -3.91
C ARG A 120 18.61 -5.53 -4.51
N MET A 121 17.73 -4.88 -3.73
CA MET A 121 16.96 -3.73 -4.21
C MET A 121 17.88 -2.57 -4.62
N LEU A 122 18.95 -2.34 -3.88
CA LEU A 122 19.97 -1.34 -4.24
C LEU A 122 20.73 -1.72 -5.52
N GLU A 123 21.03 -3.01 -5.74
CA GLU A 123 21.59 -3.48 -7.02
C GLU A 123 20.61 -3.29 -8.19
N GLU A 124 19.33 -3.55 -7.98
CA GLU A 124 18.27 -3.28 -8.96
C GLU A 124 18.21 -1.79 -9.30
N HIS A 125 18.36 -0.88 -8.33
CA HIS A 125 18.45 0.56 -8.56
C HIS A 125 19.65 0.95 -9.45
N VAL A 126 20.78 0.29 -9.35
CA VAL A 126 21.91 0.53 -10.28
C VAL A 126 21.49 0.24 -11.72
N ALA A 127 20.80 -0.87 -11.95
CA ALA A 127 20.32 -1.23 -13.29
C ALA A 127 19.21 -0.28 -13.78
N ILE A 128 18.28 0.10 -12.89
CA ILE A 128 17.20 1.04 -13.18
C ILE A 128 17.77 2.41 -13.53
N ARG A 129 18.71 2.96 -12.76
CA ARG A 129 19.38 4.24 -13.08
C ARG A 129 20.07 4.22 -14.43
N ALA A 130 20.76 3.13 -14.76
CA ALA A 130 21.40 2.99 -16.06
C ALA A 130 20.39 2.96 -17.23
N ALA A 131 19.26 2.27 -17.05
CA ALA A 131 18.19 2.23 -18.06
C ALA A 131 17.46 3.57 -18.16
N THR A 132 17.20 4.24 -17.03
CA THR A 132 16.61 5.58 -16.95
C THR A 132 17.48 6.63 -17.66
N ALA A 133 18.80 6.57 -17.50
CA ALA A 133 19.73 7.45 -18.21
C ALA A 133 19.65 7.27 -19.73
N ARG A 134 19.53 6.02 -20.21
CA ARG A 134 19.32 5.73 -21.64
C ARG A 134 17.99 6.28 -22.16
N LEU A 135 16.93 6.16 -21.39
CA LEU A 135 15.63 6.75 -21.73
C LEU A 135 15.75 8.28 -21.86
N GLY A 136 16.36 8.94 -20.87
CA GLY A 136 16.56 10.39 -20.89
C GLY A 136 17.39 10.87 -22.08
N GLU A 137 18.44 10.15 -22.45
CA GLU A 137 19.27 10.48 -23.64
C GLU A 137 18.48 10.31 -24.95
N ALA A 138 17.79 9.19 -25.11
CA ALA A 138 16.94 8.96 -26.29
C ALA A 138 15.84 10.01 -26.41
N ALA A 139 15.17 10.34 -25.30
CA ALA A 139 14.11 11.32 -25.26
C ALA A 139 14.59 12.74 -25.64
N ARG A 140 15.75 13.17 -25.12
CA ARG A 140 16.36 14.45 -25.50
C ARG A 140 16.73 14.48 -26.97
N THR A 141 17.32 13.41 -27.50
CA THR A 141 17.72 13.31 -28.91
C THR A 141 16.52 13.37 -29.86
N GLU A 142 15.38 12.81 -29.46
CA GLU A 142 14.15 12.78 -30.24
C GLU A 142 13.17 13.91 -29.89
N ASN A 143 13.58 14.88 -29.05
CA ASN A 143 12.75 15.99 -28.55
C ASN A 143 11.44 15.54 -27.87
N GLN A 144 11.48 14.41 -27.16
CA GLN A 144 10.38 13.87 -26.37
C GLN A 144 10.44 14.43 -24.94
N VAL A 145 9.95 15.66 -24.75
CA VAL A 145 10.12 16.43 -23.50
C VAL A 145 9.57 15.69 -22.31
N GLU A 146 8.34 15.16 -22.40
CA GLU A 146 7.68 14.46 -21.28
C GLU A 146 8.43 13.20 -20.85
N ALA A 147 9.03 12.49 -21.79
CA ALA A 147 9.83 11.30 -21.50
C ALA A 147 11.18 11.67 -20.88
N ALA A 148 11.78 12.81 -21.26
CA ALA A 148 13.00 13.31 -20.64
C ALA A 148 12.76 13.74 -19.20
N GLU A 149 11.67 14.46 -18.94
CA GLU A 149 11.23 14.84 -17.58
C GLU A 149 10.88 13.63 -16.72
N LEU A 150 10.26 12.59 -17.30
CA LEU A 150 10.02 11.33 -16.60
C LEU A 150 11.32 10.67 -16.17
N ALA A 151 12.32 10.62 -17.04
CA ALA A 151 13.63 10.05 -16.69
C ALA A 151 14.27 10.79 -15.50
N GLU A 152 14.17 12.12 -15.47
CA GLU A 152 14.66 12.92 -14.35
C GLU A 152 13.84 12.67 -13.06
N ALA A 153 12.52 12.54 -13.18
CA ALA A 153 11.65 12.23 -12.04
C ALA A 153 11.97 10.86 -11.46
N LEU A 154 12.14 9.82 -12.29
CA LEU A 154 12.54 8.48 -11.88
C LEU A 154 13.90 8.45 -11.17
N ALA A 155 14.87 9.22 -11.66
CA ALA A 155 16.18 9.30 -11.00
C ALA A 155 16.08 9.89 -9.59
N ARG A 156 15.29 10.97 -9.42
CA ARG A 156 15.05 11.57 -8.10
C ARG A 156 14.24 10.64 -7.18
N HIS A 157 13.26 9.95 -7.72
CA HIS A 157 12.44 8.99 -7.00
C HIS A 157 13.29 7.88 -6.39
N ALA A 158 14.08 7.18 -7.21
CA ALA A 158 15.01 6.15 -6.75
C ALA A 158 16.01 6.66 -5.68
N GLN A 159 16.47 7.90 -5.81
CA GLN A 159 17.34 8.50 -4.80
C GLN A 159 16.61 8.74 -3.48
N SER A 160 15.34 9.21 -3.52
CA SER A 160 14.56 9.42 -2.30
C SER A 160 14.22 8.11 -1.58
N GLU A 161 14.06 7.02 -2.30
CA GLU A 161 13.87 5.69 -1.73
C GLU A 161 15.12 5.21 -0.99
N GLU A 162 16.29 5.32 -1.61
CA GLU A 162 17.55 4.94 -1.00
C GLU A 162 17.89 5.77 0.24
N ASP A 163 17.71 7.09 0.14
CA ASP A 163 18.15 8.02 1.19
C ASP A 163 17.15 8.12 2.34
N VAL A 164 15.86 7.89 2.08
CA VAL A 164 14.80 8.21 3.06
C VAL A 164 13.83 7.06 3.25
N LEU A 165 13.18 6.56 2.19
CA LEU A 165 12.02 5.68 2.36
C LEU A 165 12.40 4.30 2.88
N TYR A 166 13.44 3.67 2.32
CA TYR A 166 13.90 2.36 2.80
C TYR A 166 14.47 2.42 4.22
N PRO A 167 15.36 3.37 4.54
CA PRO A 167 15.80 3.56 5.93
C PRO A 167 14.64 3.79 6.90
N ALA A 168 13.68 4.64 6.55
CA ALA A 168 12.52 4.90 7.38
C ALA A 168 11.67 3.65 7.61
N ALA A 169 11.40 2.86 6.55
CA ALA A 169 10.64 1.61 6.66
C ALA A 169 11.35 0.58 7.57
N VAL A 170 12.67 0.47 7.48
CA VAL A 170 13.46 -0.39 8.37
C VAL A 170 13.38 0.09 9.82
N LEU A 171 13.54 1.40 10.07
CA LEU A 171 13.47 1.99 11.40
C LEU A 171 12.08 1.87 12.04
N VAL A 172 11.01 1.87 11.24
CA VAL A 172 9.65 1.56 11.72
C VAL A 172 9.61 0.20 12.41
N GLY A 173 10.20 -0.82 11.80
CA GLY A 173 10.27 -2.15 12.40
C GLY A 173 11.04 -2.17 13.73
N ASP A 174 12.18 -1.49 13.78
CA ASP A 174 13.00 -1.41 14.98
C ASP A 174 12.26 -0.69 16.12
N LEU A 175 11.62 0.44 15.80
CA LEU A 175 10.86 1.22 16.78
C LEU A 175 9.69 0.42 17.37
N ILE A 176 8.93 -0.30 16.53
CA ILE A 176 7.81 -1.13 16.99
C ILE A 176 8.29 -2.30 17.88
N ARG A 177 9.48 -2.85 17.65
CA ARG A 177 10.03 -3.94 18.48
C ARG A 177 10.39 -3.53 19.90
N ILE A 178 10.90 -2.33 20.08
CA ILE A 178 11.28 -1.82 21.40
C ILE A 178 10.10 -1.29 22.22
N HIS A 179 8.92 -1.13 21.60
CA HIS A 179 7.69 -0.76 22.27
C HIS A 179 6.78 -2.00 22.37
N PRO A 180 6.63 -2.59 23.58
CA PRO A 180 5.85 -3.80 23.82
C PRO A 180 4.34 -3.63 23.62
#